data_76220d78c2085167d8ca72b6906547af
#
_entry.id   76220d78c2085167d8ca72b6906547af
#
_cell.length_a   1.000
_cell.length_b   1.000
_cell.length_c   1.000
_cell.angle_alpha   90.00
_cell.angle_beta   90.00
_cell.angle_gamma   90.00
#
_symmetry.space_group_name_H-M   'P 1'
#
loop_
_entity.id
_entity.type
_entity.pdbx_description
1 polymer ?
#
loop_
_entity_poly.entity_id
_entity_poly.type
_entity_poly.pdbx_seq_one_letter_code
_entity_poly.pdbx_strand_id
1 'polypeptide(L)'
;KKIQADWKKIGHVPRKDSDKIWKEFKAVCNHYFDRLHSQKNEANNEQIANFEAKKVFLDSLESFSLEGNYKKDIVSITAKIKEWKGLGRVPYNKKNIEQDFNKKLDDLFEKLDLDKKQIELIKFENKLNSFVSEEDDRKLKNEEFFISKKVGEIKNEIRQLENNLLFFKHVKDDNPLVKDVNKNITKQKEQLDTWVEKLKKVRVLRKEQS
;
A
#
# COMPACT_ATOMS: atom_id res chain seq x y z
N LYS A 1 5.91 -14.55 -30.31
CA LYS A 1 5.95 -16.05 -30.21
C LYS A 1 4.89 -16.72 -31.10
N LYS A 2 3.59 -16.27 -31.04
CA LYS A 2 2.53 -16.87 -31.86
C LYS A 2 2.83 -16.76 -33.38
N ILE A 3 3.17 -15.55 -33.86
CA ILE A 3 3.52 -15.28 -35.26
C ILE A 3 4.70 -16.15 -35.74
N GLN A 4 5.72 -16.34 -34.89
CA GLN A 4 6.86 -17.22 -35.24
C GLN A 4 6.46 -18.70 -35.28
N ALA A 5 5.52 -19.14 -34.46
CA ALA A 5 4.98 -20.49 -34.51
C ALA A 5 4.10 -20.70 -35.75
N ASP A 6 3.29 -19.70 -36.11
CA ASP A 6 2.44 -19.72 -37.30
C ASP A 6 3.30 -19.70 -38.60
N TRP A 7 4.40 -18.91 -38.62
CA TRP A 7 5.39 -18.90 -39.71
C TRP A 7 5.93 -20.29 -39.99
N LYS A 8 6.28 -21.05 -38.95
CA LYS A 8 6.78 -22.43 -39.12
C LYS A 8 5.77 -23.41 -39.72
N LYS A 9 4.48 -23.11 -39.64
CA LYS A 9 3.38 -23.95 -40.18
C LYS A 9 3.08 -23.68 -41.65
N ILE A 10 3.51 -22.53 -42.20
CA ILE A 10 3.19 -22.14 -43.59
C ILE A 10 3.81 -23.11 -44.63
N GLY A 11 4.85 -23.85 -44.24
CA GLY A 11 5.46 -24.83 -45.13
C GLY A 11 6.48 -24.22 -46.08
N HIS A 12 6.78 -24.97 -47.20
CA HIS A 12 7.82 -24.57 -48.15
C HIS A 12 7.33 -23.53 -49.14
N VAL A 13 8.12 -22.46 -49.30
CA VAL A 13 7.98 -21.44 -50.34
C VAL A 13 8.91 -21.75 -51.50
N PRO A 14 8.59 -21.31 -52.75
CA PRO A 14 9.50 -21.45 -53.88
C PRO A 14 10.90 -20.92 -53.56
N ARG A 15 11.95 -21.69 -53.92
CA ARG A 15 13.35 -21.35 -53.63
C ARG A 15 13.72 -19.91 -54.03
N LYS A 16 13.16 -19.44 -55.13
CA LYS A 16 13.42 -18.12 -55.70
C LYS A 16 13.03 -16.96 -54.72
N ASP A 17 12.00 -17.16 -53.92
CA ASP A 17 11.42 -16.12 -53.05
C ASP A 17 11.74 -16.36 -51.55
N SER A 18 12.20 -17.57 -51.21
CA SER A 18 12.43 -18.00 -49.83
C SER A 18 13.38 -17.10 -49.07
N ASP A 19 14.51 -16.75 -49.66
CA ASP A 19 15.54 -15.91 -48.98
C ASP A 19 15.05 -14.46 -48.75
N LYS A 20 14.30 -13.91 -49.68
CA LYS A 20 13.74 -12.57 -49.59
C LYS A 20 12.71 -12.51 -48.48
N ILE A 21 11.74 -13.41 -48.48
CA ILE A 21 10.66 -13.50 -47.49
C ILE A 21 11.22 -13.76 -46.10
N TRP A 22 12.23 -14.63 -46.00
CA TRP A 22 12.90 -14.90 -44.72
C TRP A 22 13.64 -13.65 -44.14
N LYS A 23 14.36 -12.93 -45.02
CA LYS A 23 15.03 -11.68 -44.61
C LYS A 23 14.02 -10.63 -44.12
N GLU A 24 12.91 -10.44 -44.84
CA GLU A 24 11.87 -9.49 -44.43
C GLU A 24 11.21 -9.90 -43.12
N PHE A 25 10.84 -11.16 -42.95
CA PHE A 25 10.27 -11.68 -41.71
C PHE A 25 11.22 -11.51 -40.53
N LYS A 26 12.50 -11.84 -40.70
CA LYS A 26 13.54 -11.69 -39.68
C LYS A 26 13.73 -10.23 -39.31
N ALA A 27 13.74 -9.32 -40.30
CA ALA A 27 13.89 -7.89 -40.07
C ALA A 27 12.74 -7.33 -39.22
N VAL A 28 11.48 -7.69 -39.54
CA VAL A 28 10.30 -7.28 -38.76
C VAL A 28 10.34 -7.83 -37.35
N CYS A 29 10.71 -9.13 -37.21
CA CYS A 29 10.84 -9.74 -35.88
C CYS A 29 11.92 -9.04 -35.03
N ASN A 30 13.11 -8.78 -35.62
CA ASN A 30 14.19 -8.08 -34.93
C ASN A 30 13.75 -6.69 -34.49
N HIS A 31 13.17 -5.91 -35.40
CA HIS A 31 12.66 -4.57 -35.05
C HIS A 31 11.68 -4.58 -33.89
N TYR A 32 10.78 -5.56 -33.85
CA TYR A 32 9.85 -5.73 -32.72
C TYR A 32 10.57 -6.04 -31.41
N PHE A 33 11.54 -6.96 -31.44
CA PHE A 33 12.29 -7.33 -30.24
C PHE A 33 13.23 -6.20 -29.78
N ASP A 34 13.86 -5.50 -30.68
CA ASP A 34 14.72 -4.34 -30.37
C ASP A 34 13.92 -3.24 -29.67
N ARG A 35 12.71 -2.93 -30.20
CA ARG A 35 11.79 -1.99 -29.55
C ARG A 35 11.37 -2.45 -28.16
N LEU A 36 11.05 -3.73 -27.99
CA LEU A 36 10.67 -4.29 -26.69
C LEU A 36 11.83 -4.23 -25.67
N HIS A 37 13.06 -4.50 -26.13
CA HIS A 37 14.28 -4.40 -25.32
C HIS A 37 14.56 -2.93 -24.93
N SER A 38 14.43 -1.99 -25.86
CA SER A 38 14.59 -0.56 -25.59
C SER A 38 13.63 -0.09 -24.51
N GLN A 39 12.33 -0.37 -24.66
CA GLN A 39 11.31 -0.02 -23.67
C GLN A 39 11.59 -0.60 -22.28
N LYS A 40 12.06 -1.86 -22.23
CA LYS A 40 12.42 -2.50 -20.97
C LYS A 40 13.64 -1.87 -20.33
N ASN A 41 14.63 -1.49 -21.13
CA ASN A 41 15.84 -0.82 -20.64
C ASN A 41 15.53 0.60 -20.14
N GLU A 42 14.68 1.35 -20.85
CA GLU A 42 14.22 2.67 -20.44
C GLU A 42 13.50 2.61 -19.09
N ALA A 43 12.52 1.69 -18.94
CA ALA A 43 11.82 1.48 -17.68
C ALA A 43 12.76 1.06 -16.53
N ASN A 44 13.78 0.26 -16.81
CA ASN A 44 14.76 -0.13 -15.80
C ASN A 44 15.67 1.05 -15.40
N ASN A 45 16.06 1.87 -16.37
CA ASN A 45 16.88 3.07 -16.13
C ASN A 45 16.10 4.10 -15.31
N GLU A 46 14.80 4.29 -15.62
CA GLU A 46 13.90 5.12 -14.82
C GLU A 46 13.81 4.65 -13.37
N GLN A 47 13.61 3.34 -13.15
CA GLN A 47 13.56 2.78 -11.80
C GLN A 47 14.87 2.95 -11.02
N ILE A 48 16.02 2.87 -11.71
CA ILE A 48 17.34 3.12 -11.10
C ILE A 48 17.46 4.60 -10.73
N ALA A 49 17.07 5.51 -11.59
CA ALA A 49 17.05 6.95 -11.29
C ALA A 49 16.13 7.27 -10.10
N ASN A 50 14.95 6.66 -10.04
CA ASN A 50 14.03 6.78 -8.92
C ASN A 50 14.65 6.27 -7.60
N PHE A 51 15.42 5.19 -7.66
CA PHE A 51 16.13 4.67 -6.49
C PHE A 51 17.17 5.67 -5.97
N GLU A 52 17.98 6.25 -6.85
CA GLU A 52 18.99 7.24 -6.45
C GLU A 52 18.30 8.51 -5.88
N ALA A 53 17.22 8.98 -6.50
CA ALA A 53 16.44 10.09 -5.98
C ALA A 53 15.86 9.79 -4.59
N LYS A 54 15.34 8.58 -4.38
CA LYS A 54 14.83 8.13 -3.06
C LYS A 54 15.93 8.05 -2.02
N LYS A 55 17.13 7.63 -2.40
CA LYS A 55 18.28 7.60 -1.49
C LYS A 55 18.66 9.00 -1.02
N VAL A 56 18.80 9.95 -1.95
CA VAL A 56 19.05 11.36 -1.61
C VAL A 56 17.95 11.94 -0.73
N PHE A 57 16.69 11.61 -1.02
CA PHE A 57 15.56 12.04 -0.22
C PHE A 57 15.61 11.47 1.21
N LEU A 58 15.94 10.19 1.36
CA LEU A 58 16.08 9.54 2.66
C LEU A 58 17.19 10.19 3.50
N ASP A 59 18.33 10.49 2.88
CA ASP A 59 19.43 11.19 3.53
C ASP A 59 18.99 12.61 3.98
N SER A 60 18.16 13.29 3.19
CA SER A 60 17.61 14.61 3.56
C SER A 60 16.68 14.57 4.78
N LEU A 61 16.01 13.43 5.01
CA LEU A 61 15.16 13.24 6.20
C LEU A 61 15.96 13.13 7.50
N GLU A 62 17.26 12.85 7.45
CA GLU A 62 18.12 12.83 8.65
C GLU A 62 18.31 14.23 9.27
N SER A 63 18.35 15.24 8.42
CA SER A 63 18.42 16.65 8.84
C SER A 63 17.05 17.29 9.10
N PHE A 64 15.96 16.55 8.83
CA PHE A 64 14.60 17.06 9.03
C PHE A 64 14.25 17.09 10.52
N SER A 65 13.96 18.28 11.05
CA SER A 65 13.54 18.52 12.43
C SER A 65 12.07 18.93 12.50
N LEU A 66 11.40 18.48 13.55
CA LEU A 66 10.02 18.88 13.86
C LEU A 66 10.04 20.23 14.59
N GLU A 67 9.04 21.08 14.31
CA GLU A 67 8.89 22.42 14.92
C GLU A 67 8.34 22.36 16.35
N GLY A 68 7.84 21.20 16.80
CA GLY A 68 7.16 21.02 18.09
C GLY A 68 5.68 21.43 18.08
N ASN A 69 5.14 21.76 16.90
CA ASN A 69 3.72 22.00 16.72
C ASN A 69 3.11 20.81 15.94
N TYR A 70 2.43 19.93 16.68
CA TYR A 70 1.96 18.65 16.11
C TYR A 70 1.12 18.81 14.84
N LYS A 71 0.28 19.86 14.71
CA LYS A 71 -0.54 20.10 13.52
C LYS A 71 0.30 20.44 12.29
N LYS A 72 1.28 21.31 12.47
CA LYS A 72 2.23 21.67 11.41
C LYS A 72 3.15 20.51 11.06
N ASP A 73 3.62 19.80 12.07
CA ASP A 73 4.53 18.67 11.93
C ASP A 73 3.86 17.52 11.17
N ILE A 74 2.58 17.21 11.44
CA ILE A 74 1.80 16.23 10.66
C ILE A 74 1.68 16.65 9.20
N VAL A 75 1.39 17.93 8.93
CA VAL A 75 1.29 18.44 7.54
C VAL A 75 2.64 18.29 6.83
N SER A 76 3.73 18.63 7.51
CA SER A 76 5.09 18.50 6.97
C SER A 76 5.46 17.05 6.70
N ILE A 77 5.19 16.11 7.62
CA ILE A 77 5.42 14.68 7.44
C ILE A 77 4.56 14.13 6.28
N THR A 78 3.29 14.54 6.21
CA THR A 78 2.40 14.11 5.12
C THR A 78 2.87 14.61 3.76
N ALA A 79 3.39 15.84 3.69
CA ALA A 79 4.01 16.38 2.48
C ALA A 79 5.24 15.55 2.05
N LYS A 80 6.09 15.14 3.00
CA LYS A 80 7.24 14.25 2.74
C LYS A 80 6.82 12.88 2.25
N ILE A 81 5.75 12.32 2.79
CA ILE A 81 5.18 11.04 2.30
C ILE A 81 4.69 11.18 0.85
N LYS A 82 4.03 12.28 0.52
CA LYS A 82 3.56 12.56 -0.84
C LYS A 82 4.72 12.73 -1.82
N GLU A 83 5.75 13.47 -1.43
CA GLU A 83 6.97 13.67 -2.20
C GLU A 83 7.68 12.34 -2.48
N TRP A 84 7.87 11.50 -1.45
CA TRP A 84 8.43 10.15 -1.60
C TRP A 84 7.69 9.29 -2.61
N LYS A 85 6.35 9.30 -2.55
CA LYS A 85 5.51 8.55 -3.49
C LYS A 85 5.66 9.07 -4.91
N GLY A 86 5.81 10.38 -5.08
CA GLY A 86 6.03 11.04 -6.38
C GLY A 86 7.34 10.65 -7.06
N LEU A 87 8.34 10.17 -6.30
CA LEU A 87 9.62 9.70 -6.86
C LEU A 87 9.51 8.38 -7.66
N GLY A 88 8.34 7.74 -7.64
CA GLY A 88 8.08 6.58 -8.48
C GLY A 88 8.57 5.24 -7.91
N ARG A 89 8.55 4.22 -8.77
CA ARG A 89 8.90 2.83 -8.39
C ARG A 89 10.39 2.59 -8.50
N VAL A 90 10.90 1.72 -7.62
CA VAL A 90 12.30 1.27 -7.62
C VAL A 90 12.41 -0.17 -8.14
N PRO A 91 13.61 -0.63 -8.57
CA PRO A 91 13.83 -2.02 -8.94
C PRO A 91 13.49 -2.98 -7.81
N TYR A 92 13.01 -4.16 -8.16
CA TYR A 92 12.57 -5.17 -7.18
C TYR A 92 13.64 -5.52 -6.13
N ASN A 93 14.89 -5.63 -6.55
CA ASN A 93 16.03 -5.94 -5.68
C ASN A 93 16.48 -4.76 -4.78
N LYS A 94 15.90 -3.57 -4.95
CA LYS A 94 16.17 -2.35 -4.17
C LYS A 94 15.00 -1.91 -3.30
N LYS A 95 13.96 -2.74 -3.16
CA LYS A 95 12.74 -2.41 -2.38
C LYS A 95 13.00 -2.18 -0.89
N ASN A 96 14.14 -2.60 -0.36
CA ASN A 96 14.47 -2.36 1.05
C ASN A 96 14.44 -0.87 1.42
N ILE A 97 14.69 0.03 0.48
CA ILE A 97 14.62 1.49 0.69
C ILE A 97 13.22 1.95 1.15
N GLU A 98 12.15 1.24 0.74
CA GLU A 98 10.78 1.52 1.22
C GLU A 98 10.62 1.20 2.72
N GLN A 99 11.31 0.15 3.19
CA GLN A 99 11.31 -0.21 4.61
C GLN A 99 12.11 0.80 5.43
N ASP A 100 13.24 1.27 4.90
CA ASP A 100 14.07 2.27 5.56
C ASP A 100 13.34 3.61 5.69
N PHE A 101 12.62 4.01 4.63
CA PHE A 101 11.74 5.18 4.70
C PHE A 101 10.63 5.02 5.75
N ASN A 102 9.98 3.84 5.81
CA ASN A 102 8.93 3.59 6.81
C ASN A 102 9.48 3.65 8.24
N LYS A 103 10.68 3.12 8.50
CA LYS A 103 11.34 3.23 9.80
C LYS A 103 11.58 4.69 10.18
N LYS A 104 12.12 5.50 9.26
CA LYS A 104 12.32 6.93 9.50
C LYS A 104 11.02 7.67 9.78
N LEU A 105 9.94 7.30 9.09
CA LEU A 105 8.60 7.84 9.38
C LEU A 105 8.11 7.44 10.77
N ASP A 106 8.32 6.18 11.17
CA ASP A 106 7.95 5.71 12.49
C ASP A 106 8.69 6.49 13.58
N ASP A 107 10.01 6.71 13.42
CA ASP A 107 10.82 7.54 14.32
C ASP A 107 10.31 8.99 14.39
N LEU A 108 9.86 9.57 13.27
CA LEU A 108 9.28 10.92 13.24
C LEU A 108 7.93 10.97 13.95
N PHE A 109 7.08 9.95 13.75
CA PHE A 109 5.79 9.88 14.44
C PHE A 109 5.93 9.62 15.95
N GLU A 110 6.96 8.87 16.38
CA GLU A 110 7.24 8.66 17.82
C GLU A 110 7.68 9.95 18.52
N LYS A 111 8.32 10.87 17.80
CA LYS A 111 8.70 12.20 18.32
C LYS A 111 7.51 13.16 18.46
N LEU A 112 6.38 12.87 17.77
CA LEU A 112 5.13 13.60 18.00
C LEU A 112 4.49 13.05 19.27
N ASP A 113 4.06 13.93 20.15
CA ASP A 113 3.32 13.56 21.38
C ASP A 113 1.85 13.19 21.01
N LEU A 114 1.72 12.12 20.24
CA LEU A 114 0.46 11.60 19.73
C LEU A 114 0.19 10.20 20.28
N ASP A 115 -1.07 9.91 20.55
CA ASP A 115 -1.46 8.55 20.91
C ASP A 115 -1.37 7.59 19.70
N LYS A 116 -1.26 6.28 19.99
CA LYS A 116 -1.14 5.25 18.95
C LYS A 116 -2.31 5.25 17.96
N LYS A 117 -3.52 5.58 18.44
CA LYS A 117 -4.71 5.64 17.60
C LYS A 117 -4.62 6.78 16.59
N GLN A 118 -4.14 7.95 17.01
CA GLN A 118 -3.97 9.12 16.14
C GLN A 118 -2.93 8.83 15.04
N ILE A 119 -1.78 8.26 15.40
CA ILE A 119 -0.75 7.84 14.43
C ILE A 119 -1.30 6.85 13.41
N GLU A 120 -2.05 5.84 13.87
CA GLU A 120 -2.65 4.82 13.01
C GLU A 120 -3.67 5.43 12.02
N LEU A 121 -4.48 6.38 12.46
CA LEU A 121 -5.45 7.06 11.61
C LEU A 121 -4.78 7.97 10.58
N ILE A 122 -3.69 8.66 10.92
CA ILE A 122 -2.91 9.48 9.98
C ILE A 122 -2.27 8.60 8.90
N LYS A 123 -1.61 7.50 9.30
CA LYS A 123 -1.03 6.53 8.36
C LYS A 123 -2.09 5.97 7.42
N PHE A 124 -3.27 5.69 7.96
CA PHE A 124 -4.40 5.19 7.18
C PHE A 124 -4.93 6.23 6.18
N GLU A 125 -5.07 7.50 6.56
CA GLU A 125 -5.44 8.59 5.64
C GLU A 125 -4.43 8.74 4.49
N ASN A 126 -3.14 8.68 4.78
CA ASN A 126 -2.10 8.72 3.77
C ASN A 126 -2.19 7.53 2.79
N LYS A 127 -2.57 6.34 3.29
CA LYS A 127 -2.86 5.17 2.45
C LYS A 127 -4.05 5.43 1.52
N LEU A 128 -5.15 5.95 2.06
CA LEU A 128 -6.35 6.25 1.26
C LEU A 128 -6.09 7.31 0.20
N ASN A 129 -5.40 8.39 0.57
CA ASN A 129 -5.04 9.45 -0.37
C ASN A 129 -4.19 8.91 -1.53
N SER A 130 -3.38 7.87 -1.32
CA SER A 130 -2.66 7.24 -2.41
C SER A 130 -3.57 6.47 -3.38
N PHE A 131 -4.65 5.87 -2.89
CA PHE A 131 -5.63 5.21 -3.76
C PHE A 131 -6.41 6.22 -4.60
N VAL A 132 -6.74 7.37 -4.01
CA VAL A 132 -7.39 8.48 -4.71
C VAL A 132 -6.48 9.03 -5.82
N SER A 133 -5.19 9.24 -5.53
CA SER A 133 -4.24 9.77 -6.53
C SER A 133 -3.94 8.80 -7.68
N GLU A 134 -4.15 7.50 -7.47
CA GLU A 134 -4.01 6.47 -8.50
C GLU A 134 -5.31 6.24 -9.30
N GLU A 135 -6.39 6.97 -8.99
CA GLU A 135 -7.74 6.82 -9.58
C GLU A 135 -8.27 5.37 -9.50
N ASP A 136 -7.84 4.62 -8.47
CA ASP A 136 -8.15 3.20 -8.32
C ASP A 136 -9.33 2.98 -7.35
N ASP A 137 -10.54 3.22 -7.85
CA ASP A 137 -11.79 3.00 -7.10
C ASP A 137 -11.93 1.54 -6.60
N ARG A 138 -11.32 0.57 -7.27
CA ARG A 138 -11.34 -0.84 -6.83
C ARG A 138 -10.58 -1.02 -5.51
N LYS A 139 -9.46 -0.33 -5.32
CA LYS A 139 -8.70 -0.39 -4.06
C LYS A 139 -9.50 0.20 -2.91
N LEU A 140 -10.20 1.32 -3.12
CA LEU A 140 -11.07 1.92 -2.11
C LEU A 140 -12.24 1.00 -1.74
N LYS A 141 -12.88 0.36 -2.72
CA LYS A 141 -13.96 -0.61 -2.49
C LYS A 141 -13.48 -1.82 -1.70
N ASN A 142 -12.32 -2.37 -2.07
CA ASN A 142 -11.73 -3.51 -1.38
C ASN A 142 -11.35 -3.16 0.06
N GLU A 143 -10.79 -1.96 0.29
CA GLU A 143 -10.45 -1.49 1.62
C GLU A 143 -11.71 -1.28 2.48
N GLU A 144 -12.78 -0.68 1.93
CA GLU A 144 -14.05 -0.55 2.65
C GLU A 144 -14.64 -1.91 3.04
N PHE A 145 -14.64 -2.86 2.10
CA PHE A 145 -15.11 -4.21 2.37
C PHE A 145 -14.30 -4.90 3.47
N PHE A 146 -12.97 -4.82 3.39
CA PHE A 146 -12.07 -5.38 4.40
C PHE A 146 -12.35 -4.78 5.80
N ILE A 147 -12.43 -3.44 5.89
CA ILE A 147 -12.67 -2.76 7.17
C ILE A 147 -14.08 -3.09 7.71
N SER A 148 -15.09 -3.10 6.85
CA SER A 148 -16.44 -3.45 7.24
C SER A 148 -16.54 -4.87 7.82
N LYS A 149 -15.86 -5.83 7.18
CA LYS A 149 -15.73 -7.20 7.68
C LYS A 149 -15.05 -7.23 9.05
N LYS A 150 -13.92 -6.49 9.18
CA LYS A 150 -13.18 -6.42 10.45
C LYS A 150 -13.98 -5.82 11.59
N VAL A 151 -14.75 -4.75 11.33
CA VAL A 151 -15.70 -4.17 12.28
C VAL A 151 -16.76 -5.20 12.72
N GLY A 152 -17.26 -6.01 11.77
CA GLY A 152 -18.21 -7.09 12.08
C GLY A 152 -17.60 -8.17 12.97
N GLU A 153 -16.39 -8.61 12.67
CA GLU A 153 -15.65 -9.60 13.46
C GLU A 153 -15.47 -9.13 14.91
N ILE A 154 -14.92 -7.92 15.11
CA ILE A 154 -14.68 -7.36 16.45
C ILE A 154 -15.99 -7.20 17.23
N LYS A 155 -17.07 -6.74 16.60
CA LYS A 155 -18.40 -6.66 17.25
C LYS A 155 -18.88 -8.03 17.71
N ASN A 156 -18.66 -9.08 16.92
CA ASN A 156 -19.03 -10.44 17.32
C ASN A 156 -18.17 -10.95 18.47
N GLU A 157 -16.88 -10.68 18.46
CA GLU A 157 -15.97 -11.02 19.57
C GLU A 157 -16.38 -10.33 20.87
N ILE A 158 -16.69 -9.03 20.83
CA ILE A 158 -17.18 -8.29 22.00
C ILE A 158 -18.46 -8.93 22.53
N ARG A 159 -19.43 -9.25 21.65
CA ARG A 159 -20.69 -9.89 22.04
C ARG A 159 -20.45 -11.26 22.69
N GLN A 160 -19.53 -12.05 22.17
CA GLN A 160 -19.17 -13.34 22.77
C GLN A 160 -18.55 -13.15 24.15
N LEU A 161 -17.62 -12.19 24.32
CA LEU A 161 -17.03 -11.88 25.62
C LEU A 161 -18.09 -11.37 26.62
N GLU A 162 -18.99 -10.49 26.20
CA GLU A 162 -20.10 -9.99 27.01
C GLU A 162 -21.07 -11.12 27.40
N ASN A 163 -21.39 -12.03 26.48
CA ASN A 163 -22.18 -13.22 26.79
C ASN A 163 -21.47 -14.13 27.79
N ASN A 164 -20.16 -14.32 27.65
CA ASN A 164 -19.39 -15.12 28.62
C ASN A 164 -19.44 -14.50 30.02
N LEU A 165 -19.43 -13.17 30.15
CA LEU A 165 -19.58 -12.49 31.43
C LEU A 165 -20.92 -12.79 32.09
N LEU A 166 -21.98 -13.05 31.32
CA LEU A 166 -23.30 -13.41 31.90
C LEU A 166 -23.27 -14.71 32.72
N PHE A 167 -22.34 -15.61 32.41
CA PHE A 167 -22.16 -16.85 33.22
C PHE A 167 -21.54 -16.56 34.59
N PHE A 168 -20.86 -15.40 34.74
CA PHE A 168 -20.21 -15.00 35.99
C PHE A 168 -21.07 -14.04 36.85
N LYS A 169 -22.36 -13.90 36.57
CA LYS A 169 -23.27 -12.96 37.28
C LYS A 169 -23.28 -13.09 38.80
N HIS A 170 -22.93 -14.27 39.32
CA HIS A 170 -22.88 -14.54 40.76
C HIS A 170 -21.46 -14.49 41.34
N VAL A 171 -20.45 -14.16 40.52
CA VAL A 171 -19.08 -14.05 40.94
C VAL A 171 -18.79 -12.56 41.21
N LYS A 172 -18.08 -12.28 42.33
CA LYS A 172 -17.72 -10.89 42.68
C LYS A 172 -16.89 -10.27 41.57
N ASP A 173 -17.08 -8.99 41.31
CA ASP A 173 -16.33 -8.21 40.29
C ASP A 173 -14.82 -8.21 40.52
N ASP A 174 -14.39 -8.58 41.73
CA ASP A 174 -12.98 -8.67 42.14
C ASP A 174 -12.29 -9.96 41.65
N ASN A 175 -13.04 -10.89 41.07
CA ASN A 175 -12.48 -12.14 40.57
C ASN A 175 -11.50 -11.85 39.42
N PRO A 176 -10.28 -12.42 39.43
CA PRO A 176 -9.27 -12.22 38.38
C PRO A 176 -9.80 -12.53 36.99
N LEU A 177 -10.59 -13.58 36.80
CA LEU A 177 -11.17 -13.96 35.51
C LEU A 177 -12.14 -12.91 34.99
N VAL A 178 -12.99 -12.35 35.85
CA VAL A 178 -13.93 -11.28 35.47
C VAL A 178 -13.16 -10.01 35.08
N LYS A 179 -12.14 -9.65 35.84
CA LYS A 179 -11.24 -8.51 35.53
C LYS A 179 -10.56 -8.69 34.18
N ASP A 180 -10.02 -9.87 33.88
CA ASP A 180 -9.35 -10.15 32.61
C ASP A 180 -10.32 -10.08 31.42
N VAL A 181 -11.53 -10.62 31.55
CA VAL A 181 -12.53 -10.54 30.47
C VAL A 181 -12.96 -9.09 30.26
N ASN A 182 -13.20 -8.32 31.33
CA ASN A 182 -13.53 -6.89 31.22
C ASN A 182 -12.42 -6.08 30.57
N LYS A 183 -11.15 -6.34 30.91
CA LYS A 183 -9.99 -5.73 30.26
C LYS A 183 -9.93 -6.04 28.77
N ASN A 184 -10.21 -7.28 28.40
CA ASN A 184 -10.27 -7.70 27.00
C ASN A 184 -11.41 -7.00 26.24
N ILE A 185 -12.60 -6.89 26.85
CA ILE A 185 -13.73 -6.15 26.25
C ILE A 185 -13.36 -4.68 26.03
N THR A 186 -12.77 -4.03 27.03
CA THR A 186 -12.32 -2.64 26.89
C THR A 186 -11.34 -2.47 25.75
N LYS A 187 -10.33 -3.34 25.66
CA LYS A 187 -9.34 -3.32 24.58
C LYS A 187 -9.99 -3.54 23.20
N GLN A 188 -10.94 -4.47 23.11
CA GLN A 188 -11.69 -4.71 21.86
C GLN A 188 -12.58 -3.52 21.49
N LYS A 189 -13.19 -2.84 22.45
CA LYS A 189 -13.98 -1.63 22.21
C LYS A 189 -13.13 -0.48 21.69
N GLU A 190 -11.93 -0.26 22.24
CA GLU A 190 -10.97 0.73 21.75
C GLU A 190 -10.52 0.42 20.31
N GLN A 191 -10.25 -0.85 20.01
CA GLN A 191 -9.96 -1.27 18.64
C GLN A 191 -11.14 -1.05 17.71
N LEU A 192 -12.35 -1.39 18.14
CA LEU A 192 -13.57 -1.16 17.36
C LEU A 192 -13.73 0.30 16.98
N ASP A 193 -13.52 1.21 17.92
CA ASP A 193 -13.62 2.65 17.67
C ASP A 193 -12.65 3.09 16.57
N THR A 194 -11.41 2.61 16.61
CA THR A 194 -10.40 2.90 15.58
C THR A 194 -10.85 2.38 14.21
N TRP A 195 -11.36 1.15 14.12
CA TRP A 195 -11.84 0.58 12.86
C TRP A 195 -13.09 1.27 12.32
N VAL A 196 -13.99 1.71 13.21
CA VAL A 196 -15.19 2.49 12.82
C VAL A 196 -14.79 3.86 12.26
N GLU A 197 -13.80 4.51 12.85
CA GLU A 197 -13.27 5.78 12.32
C GLU A 197 -12.63 5.59 10.94
N LYS A 198 -11.84 4.53 10.74
CA LYS A 198 -11.30 4.17 9.43
C LYS A 198 -12.41 3.94 8.40
N LEU A 199 -13.47 3.22 8.79
CA LEU A 199 -14.60 2.97 7.90
C LEU A 199 -15.31 4.26 7.49
N LYS A 200 -15.49 5.20 8.42
CA LYS A 200 -16.07 6.53 8.12
C LYS A 200 -15.22 7.28 7.09
N LYS A 201 -13.89 7.29 7.27
CA LYS A 201 -12.97 7.99 6.36
C LYS A 201 -13.02 7.41 4.93
N VAL A 202 -12.98 6.10 4.76
CA VAL A 202 -13.12 5.46 3.43
C VAL A 202 -14.44 5.82 2.77
N ARG A 203 -15.54 5.77 3.53
CA ARG A 203 -16.88 6.08 2.98
C ARG A 203 -17.04 7.53 2.56
N VAL A 204 -16.44 8.46 3.29
CA VAL A 204 -16.43 9.88 2.91
C VAL A 204 -15.70 10.05 1.58
N LEU A 205 -14.47 9.55 1.46
CA LEU A 205 -13.69 9.66 0.23
C LEU A 205 -14.36 9.00 -0.97
N ARG A 206 -15.02 7.86 -0.79
CA ARG A 206 -15.78 7.21 -1.88
C ARG A 206 -16.98 8.02 -2.35
N LYS A 207 -17.65 8.73 -1.44
CA LYS A 207 -18.77 9.62 -1.82
C LYS A 207 -18.31 10.85 -2.57
N GLU A 208 -17.11 11.34 -2.29
CA GLU A 208 -16.52 12.48 -2.96
C GLU A 208 -16.05 12.15 -4.40
N GLN A 209 -15.83 10.87 -4.70
CA GLN A 209 -15.40 10.37 -6.01
C GLN A 209 -16.57 9.84 -6.88
N SER A 210 -17.77 9.71 -6.33
CA SER A 210 -18.97 9.22 -7.03
C SER A 210 -19.82 10.37 -7.55
#